data_e0a75233c6acc50ac3faae7f358eca3c
#
_entry.id   e0a75233c6acc50ac3faae7f358eca3c
#
_cell.length_a   1.000
_cell.length_b   1.000
_cell.length_c   1.000
_cell.angle_alpha   90.00
_cell.angle_beta   90.00
_cell.angle_gamma   90.00
#
_symmetry.space_group_name_H-M   'P 1'
#
loop_
_entity.id
_entity.type
_entity.pdbx_description
1 polymer ?
#
loop_
_entity_poly.entity_id
_entity_poly.type
_entity_poly.pdbx_seq_one_letter_code
_entity_poly.pdbx_strand_id
1 'polypeptide(L)'
;TPETFLNRILEEAVQSHASDVHIEPLADSLRVRFRVDGALQERYLQPLNELEQLVTRIKAISDLDIATHLPQDGHFEFSVELKAPAGTPPSTGNVSSGMSKPPSQLAHALTSLFGGEGRETPTELTPPLEEKTPPQAPTGDLRSRPAGVYVLNVRVSVFPTVYGEAVVFRLLNRSDMLIPLADLGMVPEDLATIRDIILHSYGMVLSTGPSGSGKTTTLYAILQELKNKEKNIITLEDPVEFYFGDIRQSQIKPEQGLTYAVGMRAILRQDPDVLMVGEIRDHETAEYAMRASLVGRIVGSTIHSNSPIGTIARLVDMKLERSLIAYALSGIISQRLVRRVCSSCAAPYAPDPVSVERLGLAGGAYQFRKGAGCKACGGTGYSGRTGVYAVLKMDDNLRSLIVEHSSMRTLQEYVQQSGMPSLLQRAAEKVVAGETTVEEAVLVI
;
A
#
# COMPACT_ATOMS: atom_id res chain seq x y z
N THR A 1 -17.02 -30.30 6.48
CA THR A 1 -17.35 -30.04 5.07
C THR A 1 -16.29 -29.12 4.44
N PRO A 2 -16.11 -29.14 3.10
CA PRO A 2 -15.18 -28.24 2.41
C PRO A 2 -15.40 -26.75 2.73
N GLU A 3 -16.65 -26.34 2.86
CA GLU A 3 -17.02 -24.98 3.23
C GLU A 3 -16.58 -24.61 4.65
N THR A 4 -16.79 -25.47 5.62
CA THR A 4 -16.34 -25.24 7.01
C THR A 4 -14.82 -25.16 7.10
N PHE A 5 -14.12 -25.97 6.30
CA PHE A 5 -12.66 -25.94 6.24
C PHE A 5 -12.14 -24.67 5.56
N LEU A 6 -12.75 -24.24 4.45
CA LEU A 6 -12.42 -22.99 3.78
C LEU A 6 -12.60 -21.78 4.70
N ASN A 7 -13.75 -21.69 5.36
CA ASN A 7 -14.04 -20.61 6.29
C ASN A 7 -13.02 -20.56 7.44
N ARG A 8 -12.65 -21.70 8.01
CA ARG A 8 -11.63 -21.80 9.06
C ARG A 8 -10.26 -21.33 8.57
N ILE A 9 -9.85 -21.73 7.34
CA ILE A 9 -8.60 -21.27 6.73
C ILE A 9 -8.60 -19.74 6.61
N LEU A 10 -9.68 -19.16 6.08
CA LEU A 10 -9.78 -17.72 5.86
C LEU A 10 -9.83 -16.94 7.18
N GLU A 11 -10.60 -17.40 8.16
CA GLU A 11 -10.66 -16.80 9.50
C GLU A 11 -9.29 -16.81 10.19
N GLU A 12 -8.58 -17.94 10.16
CA GLU A 12 -7.25 -18.05 10.76
C GLU A 12 -6.22 -17.21 9.99
N ALA A 13 -6.31 -17.15 8.67
CA ALA A 13 -5.44 -16.31 7.85
C ALA A 13 -5.61 -14.83 8.19
N VAL A 14 -6.86 -14.37 8.38
CA VAL A 14 -7.16 -12.99 8.83
C VAL A 14 -6.61 -12.73 10.22
N GLN A 15 -6.83 -13.64 11.16
CA GLN A 15 -6.34 -13.53 12.55
C GLN A 15 -4.81 -13.53 12.61
N SER A 16 -4.14 -14.25 11.69
CA SER A 16 -2.69 -14.33 11.59
C SER A 16 -2.07 -13.19 10.77
N HIS A 17 -2.85 -12.25 10.24
CA HIS A 17 -2.40 -11.20 9.33
C HIS A 17 -1.72 -11.74 8.06
N ALA A 18 -2.18 -12.87 7.55
CA ALA A 18 -1.65 -13.42 6.32
C ALA A 18 -2.00 -12.51 5.12
N SER A 19 -1.03 -12.27 4.25
CA SER A 19 -1.25 -11.60 2.98
C SER A 19 -1.74 -12.55 1.89
N ASP A 20 -1.26 -13.80 1.94
CA ASP A 20 -1.63 -14.82 0.96
C ASP A 20 -1.85 -16.17 1.66
N VAL A 21 -2.77 -16.98 1.11
CA VAL A 21 -3.01 -18.37 1.49
C VAL A 21 -2.71 -19.24 0.28
N HIS A 22 -1.84 -20.21 0.45
CA HIS A 22 -1.48 -21.18 -0.58
C HIS A 22 -2.09 -22.52 -0.23
N ILE A 23 -2.92 -23.08 -1.10
CA ILE A 23 -3.51 -24.41 -1.01
C ILE A 23 -2.86 -25.25 -2.11
N GLU A 24 -2.00 -26.19 -1.72
CA GLU A 24 -1.09 -26.88 -2.60
C GLU A 24 -1.30 -28.39 -2.54
N PRO A 25 -1.72 -29.03 -3.65
CA PRO A 25 -1.71 -30.48 -3.71
C PRO A 25 -0.28 -31.02 -3.79
N LEU A 26 0.00 -32.03 -2.97
CA LEU A 26 1.20 -32.85 -2.99
C LEU A 26 0.83 -34.27 -3.47
N ALA A 27 1.80 -35.17 -3.53
CA ALA A 27 1.56 -36.53 -4.05
C ALA A 27 0.50 -37.31 -3.26
N ASP A 28 0.44 -37.10 -1.93
CA ASP A 28 -0.41 -37.85 -0.99
C ASP A 28 -1.19 -36.95 0.00
N SER A 29 -0.99 -35.65 -0.08
CA SER A 29 -1.53 -34.70 0.89
C SER A 29 -1.87 -33.35 0.29
N LEU A 30 -2.72 -32.62 0.99
CA LEU A 30 -3.04 -31.23 0.74
C LEU A 30 -2.34 -30.36 1.77
N ARG A 31 -1.44 -29.50 1.32
CA ARG A 31 -0.72 -28.56 2.17
C ARG A 31 -1.34 -27.16 2.08
N VAL A 32 -1.59 -26.55 3.25
CA VAL A 32 -2.00 -25.15 3.32
C VAL A 32 -0.92 -24.32 4.02
N ARG A 33 -0.44 -23.28 3.35
CA ARG A 33 0.56 -22.35 3.88
C ARG A 33 0.01 -20.93 3.88
N PHE A 34 0.34 -20.19 4.92
CA PHE A 34 0.03 -18.77 5.02
C PHE A 34 1.31 -17.95 4.79
N ARG A 35 1.21 -16.87 4.05
CA ARG A 35 2.28 -15.88 3.97
C ARG A 35 2.02 -14.81 5.02
N VAL A 36 2.79 -14.83 6.09
CA VAL A 36 2.71 -13.87 7.20
C VAL A 36 4.00 -13.07 7.24
N ASP A 37 3.90 -11.75 7.22
CA ASP A 37 5.05 -10.83 7.17
C ASP A 37 6.08 -11.19 6.08
N GLY A 38 5.59 -11.67 4.92
CA GLY A 38 6.40 -12.06 3.77
C GLY A 38 6.92 -13.51 3.81
N ALA A 39 6.91 -14.19 4.95
CA ALA A 39 7.37 -15.57 5.10
C ALA A 39 6.23 -16.58 4.98
N LEU A 40 6.45 -17.68 4.23
CA LEU A 40 5.51 -18.79 4.14
C LEU A 40 5.62 -19.68 5.38
N GLN A 41 4.48 -19.94 6.02
CA GLN A 41 4.35 -20.81 7.20
C GLN A 41 3.34 -21.90 6.90
N GLU A 42 3.70 -23.17 7.14
CA GLU A 42 2.76 -24.29 7.05
C GLU A 42 1.74 -24.22 8.18
N ARG A 43 0.45 -24.39 7.84
CA ARG A 43 -0.66 -24.34 8.79
C ARG A 43 -1.43 -25.65 8.85
N TYR A 44 -1.66 -26.26 7.69
CA TYR A 44 -2.38 -27.52 7.62
C TYR A 44 -1.69 -28.47 6.66
N LEU A 45 -1.72 -29.75 7.03
CA LEU A 45 -1.42 -30.87 6.15
C LEU A 45 -2.60 -31.85 6.30
N GLN A 46 -3.35 -32.05 5.24
CA GLN A 46 -4.57 -32.85 5.19
C GLN A 46 -4.47 -33.95 4.14
N PRO A 47 -5.25 -35.03 4.21
CA PRO A 47 -5.37 -35.98 3.13
C PRO A 47 -5.89 -35.33 1.83
N LEU A 48 -5.41 -35.81 0.68
CA LEU A 48 -5.71 -35.23 -0.65
C LEU A 48 -7.17 -35.40 -1.08
N ASN A 49 -7.91 -36.32 -0.46
CA ASN A 49 -9.28 -36.69 -0.85
C ASN A 49 -10.31 -35.55 -0.76
N GLU A 50 -10.00 -34.46 -0.04
CA GLU A 50 -10.90 -33.29 0.06
C GLU A 50 -10.58 -32.17 -0.95
N LEU A 51 -9.51 -32.30 -1.74
CA LEU A 51 -9.02 -31.24 -2.63
C LEU A 51 -10.04 -30.86 -3.71
N GLU A 52 -10.58 -31.85 -4.45
CA GLU A 52 -11.48 -31.56 -5.56
C GLU A 52 -12.75 -30.83 -5.12
N GLN A 53 -13.32 -31.24 -3.99
CA GLN A 53 -14.49 -30.59 -3.44
C GLN A 53 -14.19 -29.18 -2.95
N LEU A 54 -13.00 -28.97 -2.36
CA LEU A 54 -12.54 -27.66 -1.90
C LEU A 54 -12.32 -26.72 -3.09
N VAL A 55 -11.62 -27.18 -4.14
CA VAL A 55 -11.37 -26.40 -5.36
C VAL A 55 -12.66 -26.08 -6.10
N THR A 56 -13.57 -27.05 -6.24
CA THR A 56 -14.89 -26.84 -6.83
C THR A 56 -15.67 -25.76 -6.09
N ARG A 57 -15.66 -25.79 -4.75
CA ARG A 57 -16.32 -24.76 -3.93
C ARG A 57 -15.67 -23.39 -4.11
N ILE A 58 -14.33 -23.33 -4.15
CA ILE A 58 -13.58 -22.09 -4.39
C ILE A 58 -13.93 -21.51 -5.77
N LYS A 59 -13.92 -22.31 -6.81
CA LYS A 59 -14.30 -21.88 -8.16
C LYS A 59 -15.72 -21.31 -8.19
N ALA A 60 -16.66 -22.02 -7.56
CA ALA A 60 -18.06 -21.58 -7.51
C ALA A 60 -18.26 -20.23 -6.83
N ILE A 61 -17.58 -19.94 -5.72
CA ILE A 61 -17.73 -18.66 -5.01
C ILE A 61 -16.94 -17.53 -5.65
N SER A 62 -15.97 -17.85 -6.53
CA SER A 62 -15.10 -16.89 -7.21
C SER A 62 -15.55 -16.58 -8.64
N ASP A 63 -16.73 -17.10 -9.06
CA ASP A 63 -17.29 -16.98 -10.41
C ASP A 63 -16.37 -17.55 -11.50
N LEU A 64 -15.69 -18.67 -11.18
CA LEU A 64 -14.78 -19.37 -12.07
C LEU A 64 -15.46 -20.60 -12.70
N ASP A 65 -15.00 -20.99 -13.89
CA ASP A 65 -15.49 -22.19 -14.56
C ASP A 65 -15.01 -23.46 -13.85
N ILE A 66 -15.97 -24.23 -13.33
CA ILE A 66 -15.72 -25.47 -12.60
C ILE A 66 -15.24 -26.58 -13.52
N ALA A 67 -15.68 -26.58 -14.79
CA ALA A 67 -15.42 -27.66 -15.73
C ALA A 67 -14.01 -27.60 -16.36
N THR A 68 -13.39 -26.43 -16.41
CA THR A 68 -12.04 -26.27 -16.98
C THR A 68 -10.96 -26.42 -15.94
N HIS A 69 -9.84 -27.04 -16.35
CA HIS A 69 -8.61 -27.13 -15.54
C HIS A 69 -7.52 -26.19 -16.05
N LEU A 70 -7.87 -25.20 -16.89
CA LEU A 70 -6.94 -24.16 -17.31
C LEU A 70 -6.70 -23.16 -16.18
N PRO A 71 -5.59 -22.41 -16.18
CA PRO A 71 -5.37 -21.35 -15.23
C PRO A 71 -6.52 -20.34 -15.24
N GLN A 72 -7.01 -19.94 -14.07
CA GLN A 72 -8.11 -19.01 -13.91
C GLN A 72 -7.84 -18.07 -12.75
N ASP A 73 -8.26 -16.81 -12.91
CA ASP A 73 -8.22 -15.80 -11.86
C ASP A 73 -9.63 -15.27 -11.58
N GLY A 74 -9.97 -15.12 -10.31
CA GLY A 74 -11.28 -14.66 -9.84
C GLY A 74 -11.19 -13.89 -8.54
N HIS A 75 -12.35 -13.60 -7.98
CA HIS A 75 -12.43 -12.91 -6.69
C HIS A 75 -13.74 -13.19 -5.99
N PHE A 76 -13.75 -13.06 -4.67
CA PHE A 76 -14.98 -13.09 -3.86
C PHE A 76 -14.81 -12.21 -2.63
N GLU A 77 -15.96 -11.85 -2.01
CA GLU A 77 -15.97 -11.17 -0.72
C GLU A 77 -16.14 -12.18 0.40
N PHE A 78 -15.36 -12.03 1.46
CA PHE A 78 -15.43 -12.84 2.66
C PHE A 78 -15.64 -11.96 3.88
N SER A 79 -16.70 -12.26 4.66
CA SER A 79 -17.01 -11.57 5.90
C SER A 79 -16.54 -12.38 7.10
N VAL A 80 -15.76 -11.78 7.98
CA VAL A 80 -15.26 -12.40 9.20
C VAL A 80 -15.66 -11.57 10.41
N GLU A 81 -16.20 -12.23 11.44
CA GLU A 81 -16.48 -11.62 12.73
C GLU A 81 -15.28 -11.83 13.67
N LEU A 82 -14.54 -10.76 13.95
CA LEU A 82 -13.45 -10.82 14.92
C LEU A 82 -14.00 -10.60 16.33
N LYS A 83 -13.78 -11.57 17.20
CA LYS A 83 -14.07 -11.42 18.64
C LYS A 83 -12.95 -10.61 19.29
N ALA A 84 -13.32 -9.73 20.23
CA ALA A 84 -12.32 -9.01 21.02
C ALA A 84 -11.38 -10.00 21.73
N PRO A 85 -10.07 -9.70 21.81
CA PRO A 85 -9.13 -10.54 22.56
C PRO A 85 -9.59 -10.68 24.00
N ALA A 86 -9.69 -11.89 24.50
CA ALA A 86 -10.08 -12.19 25.87
C ALA A 86 -9.09 -11.53 26.84
N GLY A 87 -9.48 -10.44 27.52
CA GLY A 87 -8.67 -9.79 28.54
C GLY A 87 -8.68 -8.26 28.61
N THR A 88 -9.42 -7.57 27.75
CA THR A 88 -9.56 -6.11 27.89
C THR A 88 -10.82 -5.82 28.70
N PRO A 89 -10.72 -5.23 29.92
CA PRO A 89 -11.91 -4.80 30.65
C PRO A 89 -12.59 -3.67 29.85
N PRO A 90 -13.94 -3.58 29.85
CA PRO A 90 -14.66 -2.52 29.20
C PRO A 90 -14.25 -1.19 29.81
N SER A 91 -13.75 -0.28 28.99
CA SER A 91 -13.51 1.10 29.39
C SER A 91 -14.87 1.77 29.64
N THR A 92 -15.30 1.81 30.88
CA THR A 92 -16.42 2.64 31.32
C THR A 92 -15.97 4.09 31.31
N GLY A 93 -15.96 4.70 30.15
CA GLY A 93 -15.83 6.14 29.97
C GLY A 93 -17.19 6.80 30.17
N ASN A 94 -17.49 7.21 31.39
CA ASN A 94 -18.58 8.15 31.65
C ASN A 94 -18.24 9.48 30.98
N VAL A 95 -18.81 9.73 29.83
CA VAL A 95 -18.87 11.07 29.23
C VAL A 95 -20.08 11.77 29.81
N SER A 96 -19.89 12.55 30.86
CA SER A 96 -20.87 13.49 31.36
C SER A 96 -21.17 14.53 30.27
N SER A 97 -22.40 14.52 29.79
CA SER A 97 -22.97 15.51 28.88
C SER A 97 -23.09 16.86 29.56
N GLY A 98 -22.14 17.74 29.32
CA GLY A 98 -22.25 19.18 29.57
C GLY A 98 -22.66 19.90 28.30
N MET A 99 -23.95 19.89 27.96
CA MET A 99 -24.49 20.78 26.92
C MET A 99 -24.66 22.19 27.48
N SER A 100 -23.77 23.11 27.15
CA SER A 100 -24.05 24.54 27.22
C SER A 100 -24.54 25.02 25.85
N LYS A 101 -25.79 25.45 25.78
CA LYS A 101 -26.41 26.13 24.64
C LYS A 101 -25.72 27.47 24.37
N PRO A 102 -25.44 27.85 23.11
CA PRO A 102 -25.12 29.24 22.79
C PRO A 102 -26.40 30.10 22.75
N PRO A 103 -26.31 31.39 23.08
CA PRO A 103 -27.46 32.28 23.16
C PRO A 103 -28.00 32.65 21.79
N SER A 104 -29.30 32.52 21.66
CA SER A 104 -30.11 33.01 20.55
C SER A 104 -30.17 34.53 20.55
N GLN A 105 -29.42 35.22 19.70
CA GLN A 105 -29.69 36.62 19.26
C GLN A 105 -28.76 36.97 18.09
N LEU A 106 -29.17 36.64 16.86
CA LEU A 106 -28.71 37.28 15.60
C LEU A 106 -29.42 36.68 14.37
N ALA A 107 -30.76 36.53 14.45
CA ALA A 107 -31.57 36.01 13.34
C ALA A 107 -32.74 36.98 12.99
N HIS A 108 -32.57 38.30 13.18
CA HIS A 108 -33.60 39.30 12.84
C HIS A 108 -33.05 40.58 12.22
N ALA A 109 -32.18 40.49 11.20
CA ALA A 109 -31.73 41.70 10.54
C ALA A 109 -31.32 41.52 9.06
N LEU A 110 -31.97 40.67 8.28
CA LEU A 110 -31.75 40.59 6.81
C LEU A 110 -32.99 40.14 5.99
N THR A 111 -34.22 40.50 6.46
CA THR A 111 -35.43 40.18 5.69
C THR A 111 -36.19 41.45 5.24
N SER A 112 -35.47 42.50 4.88
CA SER A 112 -36.14 43.72 4.38
C SER A 112 -35.35 44.46 3.31
N LEU A 113 -34.89 43.81 2.28
CA LEU A 113 -34.33 44.49 1.10
C LEU A 113 -34.37 43.62 -0.15
N PHE A 114 -35.51 43.12 -0.58
CA PHE A 114 -35.75 42.77 -1.98
C PHE A 114 -37.18 42.22 -2.09
N GLY A 115 -38.13 43.13 -2.20
CA GLY A 115 -39.48 42.86 -2.72
C GLY A 115 -39.41 42.77 -4.24
N GLY A 116 -40.09 41.82 -4.82
CA GLY A 116 -40.21 41.64 -6.26
C GLY A 116 -41.17 40.48 -6.55
N GLU A 117 -42.33 40.83 -7.07
CA GLU A 117 -43.53 39.98 -7.32
C GLU A 117 -43.30 38.86 -8.37
N GLY A 118 -43.94 37.73 -8.15
CA GLY A 118 -44.69 36.96 -9.16
C GLY A 118 -43.94 35.97 -10.00
N ARG A 119 -44.11 34.65 -9.72
CA ARG A 119 -44.59 33.67 -10.73
C ARG A 119 -44.55 32.25 -10.22
N GLU A 120 -45.69 31.61 -10.30
CA GLU A 120 -45.99 30.19 -10.56
C GLU A 120 -45.09 29.08 -10.02
N THR A 121 -45.66 28.25 -9.17
CA THR A 121 -45.18 26.94 -8.68
C THR A 121 -45.04 25.93 -9.81
N PRO A 122 -43.94 25.18 -9.86
CA PRO A 122 -43.90 23.82 -10.43
C PRO A 122 -43.86 22.77 -9.32
N THR A 123 -44.79 21.88 -9.43
CA THR A 123 -44.91 20.47 -9.11
C THR A 123 -43.77 19.79 -8.34
N GLU A 124 -44.16 19.09 -7.26
CA GLU A 124 -43.55 17.94 -6.55
C GLU A 124 -42.11 17.60 -6.89
N LEU A 125 -41.19 17.99 -6.00
CA LEU A 125 -39.86 17.45 -5.89
C LEU A 125 -39.89 16.18 -5.02
N THR A 126 -39.52 15.08 -5.61
CA THR A 126 -39.16 13.83 -4.93
C THR A 126 -38.26 14.10 -3.71
N PRO A 127 -38.47 13.43 -2.58
CA PRO A 127 -37.62 13.60 -1.40
C PRO A 127 -36.17 13.21 -1.72
N PRO A 128 -35.16 13.88 -1.11
CA PRO A 128 -33.76 13.54 -1.29
C PRO A 128 -33.53 12.09 -0.86
N LEU A 129 -32.81 11.35 -1.69
CA LEU A 129 -32.28 10.02 -1.33
C LEU A 129 -31.46 10.18 -0.04
N GLU A 130 -31.83 9.46 0.99
CA GLU A 130 -31.03 9.35 2.21
C GLU A 130 -29.61 8.90 1.82
N GLU A 131 -28.63 9.78 1.94
CA GLU A 131 -27.22 9.46 1.86
C GLU A 131 -26.90 8.48 3.00
N LYS A 132 -26.88 7.18 2.68
CA LYS A 132 -26.30 6.19 3.56
C LYS A 132 -24.81 6.48 3.64
N THR A 133 -24.38 7.11 4.72
CA THR A 133 -22.98 7.29 5.06
C THR A 133 -22.29 5.93 5.00
N PRO A 134 -21.28 5.72 4.15
CA PRO A 134 -20.55 4.45 4.15
C PRO A 134 -19.90 4.26 5.52
N PRO A 135 -19.90 3.04 6.07
CA PRO A 135 -19.29 2.78 7.37
C PRO A 135 -17.83 3.21 7.34
N GLN A 136 -17.46 4.09 8.28
CA GLN A 136 -16.07 4.51 8.47
C GLN A 136 -15.23 3.27 8.77
N ALA A 137 -14.22 3.02 7.91
CA ALA A 137 -13.29 1.92 8.12
C ALA A 137 -12.46 2.20 9.39
N PRO A 138 -12.37 1.26 10.34
CA PRO A 138 -11.56 1.44 11.53
C PRO A 138 -10.08 1.48 11.15
N THR A 139 -9.39 2.56 11.52
CA THR A 139 -7.95 2.72 11.41
C THR A 139 -7.29 2.09 12.65
N GLY A 140 -6.47 1.04 12.47
CA GLY A 140 -5.73 0.42 13.57
C GLY A 140 -5.17 -0.96 13.24
N ASP A 141 -4.14 -1.38 13.98
CA ASP A 141 -3.60 -2.75 13.93
C ASP A 141 -4.73 -3.76 14.23
N LEU A 142 -4.84 -4.83 13.45
CA LEU A 142 -5.83 -5.91 13.65
C LEU A 142 -5.82 -6.46 15.09
N ARG A 143 -4.68 -6.40 15.78
CA ARG A 143 -4.54 -6.81 17.19
C ARG A 143 -5.21 -5.87 18.19
N SER A 144 -5.52 -4.63 17.78
CA SER A 144 -6.19 -3.61 18.59
C SER A 144 -7.60 -3.28 18.08
N ARG A 145 -8.11 -4.02 17.07
CA ARG A 145 -9.42 -3.72 16.49
C ARG A 145 -10.55 -4.05 17.45
N PRO A 146 -11.56 -3.17 17.51
CA PRO A 146 -12.80 -3.50 18.21
C PRO A 146 -13.48 -4.72 17.58
N ALA A 147 -14.23 -5.48 18.37
CA ALA A 147 -15.08 -6.55 17.84
C ALA A 147 -15.98 -6.00 16.74
N GLY A 148 -16.11 -6.73 15.63
CA GLY A 148 -16.93 -6.30 14.50
C GLY A 148 -16.84 -7.22 13.29
N VAL A 149 -17.72 -7.00 12.33
CA VAL A 149 -17.70 -7.71 11.05
C VAL A 149 -16.76 -6.98 10.08
N TYR A 150 -15.78 -7.72 9.55
CA TYR A 150 -14.81 -7.24 8.56
C TYR A 150 -15.09 -7.90 7.23
N VAL A 151 -15.17 -7.10 6.17
CA VAL A 151 -15.33 -7.60 4.80
C VAL A 151 -13.97 -7.51 4.10
N LEU A 152 -13.50 -8.64 3.61
CA LEU A 152 -12.26 -8.79 2.86
C LEU A 152 -12.56 -9.04 1.39
N ASN A 153 -11.83 -8.42 0.50
CA ASN A 153 -11.77 -8.83 -0.89
C ASN A 153 -10.67 -9.88 -1.04
N VAL A 154 -11.04 -11.07 -1.49
CA VAL A 154 -10.13 -12.18 -1.71
C VAL A 154 -9.96 -12.35 -3.22
N ARG A 155 -8.73 -12.18 -3.72
CA ARG A 155 -8.37 -12.57 -5.08
C ARG A 155 -7.96 -14.03 -5.08
N VAL A 156 -8.39 -14.74 -6.09
CA VAL A 156 -8.18 -16.18 -6.24
C VAL A 156 -7.44 -16.43 -7.55
N SER A 157 -6.35 -17.19 -7.48
CA SER A 157 -5.70 -17.75 -8.68
C SER A 157 -5.69 -19.26 -8.55
N VAL A 158 -6.22 -19.94 -9.56
CA VAL A 158 -6.25 -21.40 -9.66
C VAL A 158 -5.29 -21.82 -10.77
N PHE A 159 -4.38 -22.74 -10.46
CA PHE A 159 -3.35 -23.17 -11.39
C PHE A 159 -3.23 -24.71 -11.39
N PRO A 160 -3.27 -25.38 -12.56
CA PRO A 160 -3.12 -26.83 -12.65
C PRO A 160 -1.69 -27.26 -12.31
N THR A 161 -1.58 -28.30 -11.51
CA THR A 161 -0.32 -28.98 -11.19
C THR A 161 -0.42 -30.47 -11.44
N VAL A 162 0.70 -31.20 -11.33
CA VAL A 162 0.74 -32.65 -11.54
C VAL A 162 -0.17 -33.41 -10.56
N TYR A 163 -0.38 -32.88 -9.36
CA TYR A 163 -1.17 -33.53 -8.31
C TYR A 163 -2.57 -32.95 -8.10
N GLY A 164 -3.00 -32.07 -9.00
CA GLY A 164 -4.29 -31.39 -8.93
C GLY A 164 -4.17 -29.89 -9.07
N GLU A 165 -5.24 -29.16 -8.82
CA GLU A 165 -5.24 -27.70 -8.94
C GLU A 165 -4.75 -27.05 -7.63
N ALA A 166 -3.69 -26.25 -7.73
CA ALA A 166 -3.25 -25.38 -6.65
C ALA A 166 -4.07 -24.10 -6.65
N VAL A 167 -4.34 -23.56 -5.46
CA VAL A 167 -5.06 -22.30 -5.31
C VAL A 167 -4.25 -21.35 -4.45
N VAL A 168 -4.19 -20.08 -4.87
CA VAL A 168 -3.63 -18.99 -4.07
C VAL A 168 -4.70 -17.94 -3.84
N PHE A 169 -4.94 -17.64 -2.56
CA PHE A 169 -5.73 -16.47 -2.17
C PHE A 169 -4.80 -15.33 -1.84
N ARG A 170 -5.06 -14.16 -2.38
CA ARG A 170 -4.53 -12.90 -1.87
C ARG A 170 -5.59 -12.18 -1.06
N LEU A 171 -5.31 -11.98 0.22
CA LEU A 171 -6.20 -11.36 1.17
C LEU A 171 -5.95 -9.83 1.17
N LEU A 172 -6.86 -9.09 0.54
CA LEU A 172 -6.77 -7.63 0.50
C LEU A 172 -7.46 -7.04 1.72
N ASN A 173 -6.67 -6.74 2.73
CA ASN A 173 -7.19 -6.13 3.95
C ASN A 173 -7.27 -4.61 3.79
N ARG A 174 -8.47 -4.07 3.77
CA ARG A 174 -8.73 -2.63 3.57
C ARG A 174 -7.96 -1.72 4.53
N SER A 175 -7.79 -2.14 5.78
CA SER A 175 -7.13 -1.30 6.81
C SER A 175 -5.62 -1.26 6.70
N ASP A 176 -4.98 -2.25 6.09
CA ASP A 176 -3.52 -2.29 5.96
C ASP A 176 -3.02 -1.40 4.81
N MET A 177 -3.94 -0.89 3.98
CA MET A 177 -3.66 0.00 2.85
C MET A 177 -3.72 1.49 3.22
N LEU A 178 -4.42 1.85 4.29
CA LEU A 178 -4.63 3.23 4.71
C LEU A 178 -3.77 3.59 5.93
N ILE A 179 -2.46 3.42 5.80
CA ILE A 179 -1.50 3.84 6.82
C ILE A 179 -1.16 5.33 6.57
N PRO A 180 -1.30 6.21 7.56
CA PRO A 180 -0.85 7.60 7.43
C PRO A 180 0.63 7.67 7.03
N LEU A 181 1.00 8.69 6.26
CA LEU A 181 2.38 8.85 5.77
C LEU A 181 3.40 8.88 6.92
N ALA A 182 3.04 9.48 8.06
CA ALA A 182 3.87 9.52 9.27
C ALA A 182 4.11 8.15 9.93
N ASP A 183 3.22 7.17 9.70
CA ASP A 183 3.24 5.86 10.37
C ASP A 183 3.89 4.76 9.51
N LEU A 184 4.35 5.10 8.31
CA LEU A 184 5.03 4.16 7.40
C LEU A 184 6.43 3.72 7.88
N GLY A 185 6.93 4.35 8.95
CA GLY A 185 8.24 4.04 9.53
C GLY A 185 9.40 4.83 8.89
N MET A 186 9.10 5.95 8.25
CA MET A 186 10.12 6.89 7.77
C MET A 186 10.77 7.63 8.94
N VAL A 187 12.03 8.00 8.79
CA VAL A 187 12.65 8.96 9.71
C VAL A 187 12.09 10.36 9.46
N PRO A 188 12.11 11.25 10.48
CA PRO A 188 11.51 12.59 10.34
C PRO A 188 12.03 13.40 9.15
N GLU A 189 13.31 13.28 8.83
CA GLU A 189 13.96 14.00 7.72
C GLU A 189 13.42 13.54 6.35
N ASP A 190 13.24 12.23 6.15
CA ASP A 190 12.68 11.68 4.93
C ASP A 190 11.21 12.07 4.77
N LEU A 191 10.45 12.02 5.87
CA LEU A 191 9.06 12.48 5.90
C LEU A 191 8.93 13.96 5.53
N ALA A 192 9.78 14.81 6.11
CA ALA A 192 9.83 16.24 5.80
C ALA A 192 10.17 16.47 4.32
N THR A 193 11.13 15.71 3.77
CA THR A 193 11.52 15.79 2.36
C THR A 193 10.36 15.39 1.44
N ILE A 194 9.63 14.32 1.75
CA ILE A 194 8.47 13.91 0.96
C ILE A 194 7.38 14.98 1.01
N ARG A 195 7.08 15.51 2.20
CA ARG A 195 6.10 16.60 2.35
C ARG A 195 6.48 17.82 1.54
N ASP A 196 7.74 18.21 1.58
CA ASP A 196 8.24 19.31 0.78
C ASP A 196 8.07 19.04 -0.73
N ILE A 197 8.36 17.83 -1.20
CA ILE A 197 8.15 17.43 -2.62
C ILE A 197 6.68 17.53 -3.02
N ILE A 198 5.74 17.04 -2.20
CA ILE A 198 4.31 16.97 -2.54
C ILE A 198 3.55 18.27 -2.28
N LEU A 199 4.11 19.20 -1.49
CA LEU A 199 3.53 20.53 -1.29
C LEU A 199 3.75 21.47 -2.48
N HIS A 200 4.67 21.17 -3.38
CA HIS A 200 4.79 21.90 -4.64
C HIS A 200 3.54 21.70 -5.49
N SER A 201 3.14 22.74 -6.20
CA SER A 201 1.89 22.73 -6.97
C SER A 201 1.91 21.76 -8.16
N TYR A 202 3.09 21.25 -8.55
CA TYR A 202 3.28 20.37 -9.70
C TYR A 202 4.57 19.53 -9.58
N GLY A 203 4.63 18.48 -10.36
CA GLY A 203 5.80 17.60 -10.46
C GLY A 203 5.45 16.13 -10.30
N MET A 204 6.40 15.27 -10.58
CA MET A 204 6.22 13.82 -10.53
C MET A 204 7.00 13.21 -9.37
N VAL A 205 6.32 12.38 -8.57
CA VAL A 205 6.90 11.57 -7.51
C VAL A 205 6.84 10.10 -7.91
N LEU A 206 7.98 9.43 -7.90
CA LEU A 206 8.08 8.00 -8.19
C LEU A 206 8.41 7.19 -6.94
N SER A 207 7.57 6.21 -6.62
CA SER A 207 7.90 5.18 -5.65
C SER A 207 8.50 3.97 -6.34
N THR A 208 9.68 3.53 -5.90
CA THR A 208 10.44 2.45 -6.53
C THR A 208 10.87 1.37 -5.55
N GLY A 209 10.97 0.15 -6.03
CA GLY A 209 11.35 -1.04 -5.28
C GLY A 209 10.79 -2.32 -5.91
N PRO A 210 11.17 -3.50 -5.40
CA PRO A 210 10.61 -4.78 -5.85
C PRO A 210 9.12 -4.92 -5.54
N SER A 211 8.51 -5.98 -6.04
CA SER A 211 7.14 -6.34 -5.65
C SER A 211 7.05 -6.56 -4.13
N GLY A 212 5.95 -6.09 -3.53
CA GLY A 212 5.75 -6.22 -2.08
C GLY A 212 6.55 -5.26 -1.21
N SER A 213 7.28 -4.28 -1.79
CA SER A 213 8.02 -3.27 -1.00
C SER A 213 7.13 -2.14 -0.43
N GLY A 214 5.82 -2.16 -0.66
CA GLY A 214 4.86 -1.19 -0.11
C GLY A 214 4.65 0.06 -0.98
N LYS A 215 5.04 0.06 -2.27
CA LYS A 215 4.94 1.22 -3.17
C LYS A 215 3.54 1.83 -3.24
N THR A 216 2.53 1.00 -3.46
CA THR A 216 1.12 1.44 -3.53
C THR A 216 0.65 2.03 -2.20
N THR A 217 1.03 1.41 -1.07
CA THR A 217 0.72 1.91 0.28
C THR A 217 1.31 3.32 0.50
N THR A 218 2.56 3.54 0.06
CA THR A 218 3.21 4.86 0.15
C THR A 218 2.49 5.89 -0.73
N LEU A 219 2.11 5.53 -1.97
CA LEU A 219 1.35 6.44 -2.83
C LEU A 219 -0.04 6.73 -2.26
N TYR A 220 -0.74 5.75 -1.71
CA TYR A 220 -2.03 5.96 -1.06
C TYR A 220 -1.90 6.88 0.17
N ALA A 221 -0.84 6.73 0.96
CA ALA A 221 -0.55 7.63 2.07
C ALA A 221 -0.31 9.08 1.60
N ILE A 222 0.40 9.25 0.48
CA ILE A 222 0.60 10.56 -0.16
C ILE A 222 -0.74 11.12 -0.66
N LEU A 223 -1.58 10.31 -1.32
CA LEU A 223 -2.90 10.77 -1.76
C LEU A 223 -3.78 11.21 -0.58
N GLN A 224 -3.74 10.49 0.55
CA GLN A 224 -4.46 10.88 1.76
C GLN A 224 -3.98 12.24 2.30
N GLU A 225 -2.68 12.50 2.29
CA GLU A 225 -2.13 13.77 2.77
C GLU A 225 -2.45 14.92 1.80
N LEU A 226 -2.53 14.65 0.48
CA LEU A 226 -2.91 15.62 -0.53
C LEU A 226 -4.42 15.86 -0.62
N LYS A 227 -5.21 14.94 -0.05
CA LYS A 227 -6.67 14.98 -0.12
C LYS A 227 -7.22 16.15 0.67
N ASN A 228 -7.92 17.03 -0.03
CA ASN A 228 -8.77 18.06 0.54
C ASN A 228 -9.99 18.26 -0.36
N LYS A 229 -10.99 19.01 0.09
CA LYS A 229 -12.24 19.22 -0.67
C LYS A 229 -12.05 20.03 -1.96
N GLU A 230 -10.92 20.68 -2.14
CA GLU A 230 -10.64 21.57 -3.26
C GLU A 230 -9.88 20.87 -4.39
N LYS A 231 -9.26 19.70 -4.11
CA LYS A 231 -8.45 18.98 -5.11
C LYS A 231 -9.22 17.86 -5.79
N ASN A 232 -9.15 17.86 -7.11
CA ASN A 232 -9.65 16.79 -7.94
C ASN A 232 -8.57 15.72 -8.11
N ILE A 233 -8.71 14.59 -7.40
CA ILE A 233 -7.78 13.48 -7.41
C ILE A 233 -8.34 12.37 -8.28
N ILE A 234 -7.54 11.89 -9.25
CA ILE A 234 -7.92 10.79 -10.13
C ILE A 234 -6.80 9.73 -10.17
N THR A 235 -7.17 8.46 -10.14
CA THR A 235 -6.21 7.35 -10.26
C THR A 235 -6.49 6.45 -11.45
N LEU A 236 -5.43 5.83 -11.98
CA LEU A 236 -5.46 4.71 -12.91
C LEU A 236 -4.70 3.55 -12.30
N GLU A 237 -5.35 2.41 -12.08
CA GLU A 237 -4.80 1.30 -11.30
C GLU A 237 -5.05 -0.05 -11.98
N ASP A 238 -4.16 -1.02 -11.75
CA ASP A 238 -4.26 -2.37 -12.29
C ASP A 238 -3.87 -3.43 -11.22
N PRO A 239 -4.87 -3.82 -10.43
CA PRO A 239 -6.20 -3.25 -10.24
C PRO A 239 -6.24 -2.23 -9.08
N VAL A 240 -7.42 -1.67 -8.79
CA VAL A 240 -7.66 -0.88 -7.58
C VAL A 240 -7.55 -1.79 -6.35
N GLU A 241 -6.63 -1.46 -5.44
CA GLU A 241 -6.39 -2.26 -4.23
C GLU A 241 -7.29 -1.85 -3.06
N PHE A 242 -7.63 -0.57 -2.98
CA PHE A 242 -8.52 0.00 -1.97
C PHE A 242 -9.41 1.11 -2.58
N TYR A 243 -10.71 1.11 -2.25
CA TYR A 243 -11.65 2.11 -2.73
C TYR A 243 -11.76 3.29 -1.77
N PHE A 244 -11.40 4.48 -2.25
CA PHE A 244 -11.63 5.74 -1.56
C PHE A 244 -13.01 6.27 -1.93
N GLY A 245 -13.77 6.74 -0.93
CA GLY A 245 -15.13 7.27 -1.19
C GLY A 245 -15.17 8.62 -1.92
N ASP A 246 -14.05 9.32 -2.01
CA ASP A 246 -13.92 10.70 -2.47
C ASP A 246 -12.73 10.93 -3.42
N ILE A 247 -12.16 9.87 -3.96
CA ILE A 247 -11.17 9.88 -5.04
C ILE A 247 -11.79 9.16 -6.24
N ARG A 248 -11.64 9.72 -7.43
CA ARG A 248 -12.07 9.07 -8.66
C ARG A 248 -11.04 8.04 -9.11
N GLN A 249 -11.34 6.78 -8.91
CA GLN A 249 -10.45 5.66 -9.24
C GLN A 249 -10.96 4.93 -10.49
N SER A 250 -10.08 4.69 -11.44
CA SER A 250 -10.35 3.91 -12.64
C SER A 250 -9.47 2.67 -12.67
N GLN A 251 -10.07 1.52 -12.84
CA GLN A 251 -9.36 0.26 -13.02
C GLN A 251 -9.07 0.00 -14.48
N ILE A 252 -7.82 -0.32 -14.81
CA ILE A 252 -7.39 -0.71 -16.15
C ILE A 252 -8.11 -2.00 -16.56
N LYS A 253 -8.59 -2.04 -17.81
CA LYS A 253 -9.29 -3.17 -18.43
C LYS A 253 -8.84 -3.29 -19.88
N PRO A 254 -7.68 -3.92 -20.15
CA PRO A 254 -7.11 -4.02 -21.49
C PRO A 254 -8.05 -4.71 -22.48
N GLU A 255 -8.81 -5.72 -22.02
CA GLU A 255 -9.80 -6.46 -22.79
C GLU A 255 -10.98 -5.58 -23.27
N GLN A 256 -11.22 -4.44 -22.60
CA GLN A 256 -12.20 -3.43 -22.99
C GLN A 256 -11.56 -2.21 -23.66
N GLY A 257 -10.25 -2.27 -23.96
CA GLY A 257 -9.50 -1.17 -24.58
C GLY A 257 -9.05 -0.07 -23.61
N LEU A 258 -9.31 -0.18 -22.29
CA LEU A 258 -8.83 0.77 -21.31
C LEU A 258 -7.44 0.38 -20.83
N THR A 259 -6.42 0.85 -21.52
CA THR A 259 -5.01 0.76 -21.14
C THR A 259 -4.56 1.99 -20.35
N TYR A 260 -3.37 1.95 -19.72
CA TYR A 260 -2.79 3.12 -19.06
C TYR A 260 -2.66 4.33 -19.98
N ALA A 261 -2.15 4.14 -21.20
CA ALA A 261 -1.98 5.21 -22.17
C ALA A 261 -3.33 5.83 -22.61
N VAL A 262 -4.35 5.00 -22.87
CA VAL A 262 -5.71 5.46 -23.21
C VAL A 262 -6.32 6.19 -22.02
N GLY A 263 -6.21 5.65 -20.83
CA GLY A 263 -6.70 6.27 -19.60
C GLY A 263 -6.04 7.61 -19.33
N MET A 264 -4.71 7.71 -19.46
CA MET A 264 -3.96 8.96 -19.27
C MET A 264 -4.44 10.07 -20.22
N ARG A 265 -4.60 9.76 -21.52
CA ARG A 265 -5.14 10.74 -22.48
C ARG A 265 -6.54 11.23 -22.11
N ALA A 266 -7.38 10.35 -21.56
CA ALA A 266 -8.73 10.70 -21.15
C ALA A 266 -8.75 11.55 -19.87
N ILE A 267 -7.97 11.16 -18.85
CA ILE A 267 -7.93 11.82 -17.55
C ILE A 267 -7.41 13.26 -17.67
N LEU A 268 -6.46 13.55 -18.55
CA LEU A 268 -5.95 14.90 -18.76
C LEU A 268 -7.03 15.92 -19.17
N ARG A 269 -8.18 15.43 -19.68
CA ARG A 269 -9.36 16.27 -20.00
C ARG A 269 -10.41 16.32 -18.88
N GLN A 270 -10.11 15.72 -17.74
CA GLN A 270 -11.00 15.67 -16.57
C GLN A 270 -10.63 16.69 -15.48
N ASP A 271 -9.79 17.67 -15.83
CA ASP A 271 -9.30 18.73 -14.95
C ASP A 271 -8.76 18.21 -13.62
N PRO A 272 -7.75 17.30 -13.63
CA PRO A 272 -7.16 16.77 -12.42
C PRO A 272 -6.12 17.72 -11.82
N ASP A 273 -6.12 17.86 -10.49
CA ASP A 273 -5.03 18.48 -9.73
C ASP A 273 -3.95 17.44 -9.34
N VAL A 274 -4.41 16.24 -8.99
CA VAL A 274 -3.55 15.14 -8.58
C VAL A 274 -3.88 13.88 -9.38
N LEU A 275 -2.86 13.26 -9.93
CA LEU A 275 -2.94 12.02 -10.68
C LEU A 275 -2.13 10.93 -9.97
N MET A 276 -2.68 9.73 -9.89
CA MET A 276 -1.91 8.53 -9.57
C MET A 276 -2.01 7.55 -10.73
N VAL A 277 -0.87 7.15 -11.24
CA VAL A 277 -0.74 6.06 -12.21
C VAL A 277 -0.16 4.86 -11.48
N GLY A 278 -0.90 3.78 -11.39
CA GLY A 278 -0.52 2.61 -10.59
C GLY A 278 0.92 2.18 -10.84
N GLU A 279 1.31 2.04 -12.09
CA GLU A 279 2.70 1.80 -12.48
C GLU A 279 3.04 2.28 -13.89
N ILE A 280 4.33 2.55 -14.10
CA ILE A 280 4.90 2.86 -15.42
C ILE A 280 5.62 1.62 -15.94
N ARG A 281 5.09 1.06 -17.04
CA ARG A 281 5.64 -0.11 -17.72
C ARG A 281 6.23 0.20 -19.10
N ASP A 282 5.76 1.25 -19.75
CA ASP A 282 6.06 1.60 -21.14
C ASP A 282 6.33 3.08 -21.34
N HIS A 283 6.91 3.39 -22.51
CA HIS A 283 7.29 4.74 -22.89
C HIS A 283 6.10 5.70 -22.94
N GLU A 284 4.98 5.29 -23.55
CA GLU A 284 3.83 6.15 -23.78
C GLU A 284 3.18 6.60 -22.46
N THR A 285 2.97 5.66 -21.53
CA THR A 285 2.47 5.94 -20.19
C THR A 285 3.40 6.89 -19.43
N ALA A 286 4.72 6.64 -19.49
CA ALA A 286 5.72 7.48 -18.84
C ALA A 286 5.72 8.91 -19.39
N GLU A 287 5.67 9.05 -20.72
CA GLU A 287 5.66 10.35 -21.38
C GLU A 287 4.43 11.17 -21.01
N TYR A 288 3.22 10.59 -21.07
CA TYR A 288 2.00 11.28 -20.67
C TYR A 288 2.01 11.69 -19.18
N ALA A 289 2.47 10.81 -18.30
CA ALA A 289 2.56 11.10 -16.87
C ALA A 289 3.53 12.24 -16.58
N MET A 290 4.71 12.25 -17.21
CA MET A 290 5.70 13.32 -17.07
C MET A 290 5.23 14.65 -17.67
N ARG A 291 4.64 14.63 -18.88
CA ARG A 291 4.08 15.86 -19.50
C ARG A 291 2.96 16.44 -18.64
N ALA A 292 2.11 15.58 -18.02
CA ALA A 292 1.07 16.02 -17.10
C ALA A 292 1.66 16.78 -15.91
N SER A 293 2.77 16.32 -15.36
CA SER A 293 3.41 16.96 -14.21
C SER A 293 4.03 18.33 -14.54
N LEU A 294 4.41 18.58 -15.80
CA LEU A 294 4.96 19.88 -16.22
C LEU A 294 3.88 20.97 -16.42
N VAL A 295 2.62 20.58 -16.54
CA VAL A 295 1.52 21.54 -16.79
C VAL A 295 0.64 21.76 -15.54
N GLY A 296 1.27 21.75 -14.36
CA GLY A 296 0.62 22.18 -13.13
C GLY A 296 -0.05 21.07 -12.31
N ARG A 297 0.27 19.79 -12.54
CA ARG A 297 -0.33 18.66 -11.82
C ARG A 297 0.69 17.94 -10.95
N ILE A 298 0.24 17.42 -9.81
CA ILE A 298 1.01 16.45 -9.02
C ILE A 298 0.75 15.06 -9.58
N VAL A 299 1.80 14.34 -9.97
CA VAL A 299 1.69 12.99 -10.51
C VAL A 299 2.46 12.00 -9.63
N GLY A 300 1.76 11.04 -9.05
CA GLY A 300 2.36 9.91 -8.32
C GLY A 300 2.35 8.65 -9.19
N SER A 301 3.45 7.89 -9.22
CA SER A 301 3.45 6.57 -9.86
C SER A 301 4.46 5.63 -9.24
N THR A 302 4.37 4.33 -9.60
CA THR A 302 5.37 3.34 -9.25
C THR A 302 6.19 2.93 -10.47
N ILE A 303 7.42 2.53 -10.22
CA ILE A 303 8.29 1.93 -11.22
C ILE A 303 9.15 0.86 -10.56
N HIS A 304 9.44 -0.23 -11.28
CA HIS A 304 10.32 -1.28 -10.78
C HIS A 304 11.79 -0.91 -11.02
N SER A 305 12.47 -0.49 -9.96
CA SER A 305 13.91 -0.25 -9.91
C SER A 305 14.43 -0.47 -8.49
N ASN A 306 15.73 -0.62 -8.33
CA ASN A 306 16.36 -0.93 -7.04
C ASN A 306 16.91 0.30 -6.31
N SER A 307 17.05 1.44 -6.98
CA SER A 307 17.62 2.66 -6.42
C SER A 307 17.06 3.91 -7.13
N PRO A 308 17.22 5.12 -6.57
CA PRO A 308 16.79 6.36 -7.22
C PRO A 308 17.49 6.58 -8.58
N ILE A 309 18.80 6.39 -8.65
CA ILE A 309 19.55 6.55 -9.92
C ILE A 309 19.19 5.44 -10.91
N GLY A 310 18.98 4.21 -10.44
CA GLY A 310 18.44 3.13 -11.28
C GLY A 310 17.05 3.45 -11.86
N THR A 311 16.24 4.26 -11.14
CA THR A 311 14.96 4.75 -11.66
C THR A 311 15.17 5.72 -12.83
N ILE A 312 16.10 6.67 -12.71
CA ILE A 312 16.46 7.59 -13.80
C ILE A 312 17.00 6.78 -15.00
N ALA A 313 17.88 5.82 -14.77
CA ALA A 313 18.39 4.93 -15.82
C ALA A 313 17.25 4.21 -16.55
N ARG A 314 16.27 3.64 -15.79
CA ARG A 314 15.11 2.95 -16.36
C ARG A 314 14.26 3.85 -17.25
N LEU A 315 14.06 5.11 -16.87
CA LEU A 315 13.34 6.10 -17.68
C LEU A 315 14.10 6.44 -18.97
N VAL A 316 15.43 6.56 -18.90
CA VAL A 316 16.28 6.74 -20.09
C VAL A 316 16.24 5.51 -21.01
N ASP A 317 16.25 4.29 -20.45
CA ASP A 317 16.12 3.04 -21.21
C ASP A 317 14.75 2.94 -21.91
N MET A 318 13.71 3.50 -21.32
CA MET A 318 12.38 3.65 -21.96
C MET A 318 12.38 4.69 -23.08
N LYS A 319 13.53 5.31 -23.42
CA LYS A 319 13.68 6.33 -24.47
C LYS A 319 13.00 7.66 -24.19
N LEU A 320 12.81 8.01 -22.94
CA LEU A 320 12.35 9.33 -22.57
C LEU A 320 13.48 10.36 -22.72
N GLU A 321 13.15 11.56 -23.17
CA GLU A 321 14.08 12.66 -23.26
C GLU A 321 14.61 13.04 -21.86
N ARG A 322 15.91 13.24 -21.73
CA ARG A 322 16.53 13.58 -20.45
C ARG A 322 16.07 14.91 -19.90
N SER A 323 15.78 15.88 -20.76
CA SER A 323 15.16 17.14 -20.38
C SER A 323 13.76 16.93 -19.74
N LEU A 324 12.95 16.07 -20.36
CA LEU A 324 11.64 15.72 -19.80
C LEU A 324 11.79 15.06 -18.41
N ILE A 325 12.71 14.09 -18.25
CA ILE A 325 12.99 13.45 -16.98
C ILE A 325 13.42 14.48 -15.93
N ALA A 326 14.40 15.33 -16.27
CA ALA A 326 15.00 16.30 -15.35
C ALA A 326 13.97 17.30 -14.79
N TYR A 327 13.08 17.81 -15.65
CA TYR A 327 12.13 18.85 -15.25
C TYR A 327 10.79 18.30 -14.71
N ALA A 328 10.37 17.10 -15.14
CA ALA A 328 9.15 16.49 -14.67
C ALA A 328 9.29 15.89 -13.26
N LEU A 329 10.44 15.27 -12.96
CA LEU A 329 10.66 14.67 -11.64
C LEU A 329 10.83 15.72 -10.54
N SER A 330 10.12 15.56 -9.45
CA SER A 330 10.30 16.27 -8.19
C SER A 330 11.00 15.41 -7.14
N GLY A 331 10.78 14.10 -7.15
CA GLY A 331 11.47 13.19 -6.25
C GLY A 331 11.25 11.71 -6.58
N ILE A 332 12.14 10.89 -6.01
CA ILE A 332 12.10 9.43 -6.11
C ILE A 332 12.21 8.84 -4.70
N ILE A 333 11.27 7.98 -4.35
CA ILE A 333 11.21 7.27 -3.06
C ILE A 333 11.58 5.81 -3.30
N SER A 334 12.81 5.42 -3.03
CA SER A 334 13.20 4.01 -3.04
C SER A 334 12.88 3.36 -1.72
N GLN A 335 12.27 2.19 -1.75
CA GLN A 335 11.77 1.56 -0.53
C GLN A 335 11.89 0.04 -0.50
N ARG A 336 12.02 -0.48 0.74
CA ARG A 336 11.97 -1.89 1.10
C ARG A 336 11.10 -2.05 2.34
N LEU A 337 10.59 -3.25 2.57
CA LEU A 337 9.94 -3.62 3.83
C LEU A 337 10.82 -4.64 4.57
N VAL A 338 11.07 -4.38 5.84
CA VAL A 338 11.74 -5.32 6.77
C VAL A 338 10.77 -5.72 7.87
N ARG A 339 10.90 -6.95 8.38
CA ARG A 339 10.09 -7.42 9.50
C ARG A 339 10.54 -6.73 10.79
N ARG A 340 9.57 -6.34 11.61
CA ARG A 340 9.86 -5.72 12.92
C ARG A 340 10.11 -6.79 13.97
N VAL A 341 11.13 -6.60 14.79
CA VAL A 341 11.37 -7.43 15.98
C VAL A 341 10.13 -7.38 16.88
N CYS A 342 9.67 -8.53 17.32
CA CYS A 342 8.52 -8.62 18.21
C CYS A 342 8.84 -7.98 19.57
N SER A 343 8.15 -6.92 19.93
CA SER A 343 8.36 -6.19 21.18
C SER A 343 8.13 -7.03 22.43
N SER A 344 7.26 -8.06 22.36
CA SER A 344 6.94 -8.93 23.48
C SER A 344 8.04 -9.96 23.82
N CYS A 345 8.99 -10.20 22.89
CA CYS A 345 10.06 -11.18 23.11
C CYS A 345 11.43 -10.72 22.61
N ALA A 346 11.58 -9.40 22.37
CA ALA A 346 12.85 -8.82 21.96
C ALA A 346 13.90 -8.97 23.05
N ALA A 347 15.06 -9.55 22.70
CA ALA A 347 16.19 -9.75 23.60
C ALA A 347 17.50 -9.33 22.90
N PRO A 348 18.52 -8.92 23.64
CA PRO A 348 19.86 -8.71 23.09
C PRO A 348 20.40 -10.01 22.46
N TYR A 349 21.12 -9.86 21.34
CA TYR A 349 21.81 -11.00 20.70
C TYR A 349 23.10 -10.53 20.04
N ALA A 350 23.98 -11.48 19.72
CA ALA A 350 25.19 -11.26 18.95
C ALA A 350 24.95 -11.73 17.50
N PRO A 351 24.86 -10.80 16.52
CA PRO A 351 24.71 -11.15 15.11
C PRO A 351 26.01 -11.68 14.52
N ASP A 352 25.93 -12.29 13.33
CA ASP A 352 27.08 -12.68 12.55
C ASP A 352 27.95 -11.45 12.18
N PRO A 353 29.27 -11.46 12.50
CA PRO A 353 30.17 -10.33 12.24
C PRO A 353 30.23 -9.90 10.78
N VAL A 354 30.15 -10.85 9.83
CA VAL A 354 30.17 -10.56 8.40
C VAL A 354 28.93 -9.76 7.99
N SER A 355 27.78 -10.11 8.54
CA SER A 355 26.53 -9.39 8.32
C SER A 355 26.54 -7.96 8.92
N VAL A 356 27.19 -7.80 10.08
CA VAL A 356 27.40 -6.48 10.70
C VAL A 356 28.31 -5.61 9.85
N GLU A 357 29.40 -6.17 9.31
CA GLU A 357 30.32 -5.46 8.40
C GLU A 357 29.61 -5.04 7.10
N ARG A 358 28.79 -5.91 6.52
CA ARG A 358 28.00 -5.59 5.31
C ARG A 358 27.05 -4.42 5.50
N LEU A 359 26.52 -4.20 6.70
CA LEU A 359 25.69 -3.05 7.05
C LEU A 359 26.53 -1.79 7.40
N GLY A 360 27.87 -1.87 7.39
CA GLY A 360 28.76 -0.77 7.77
C GLY A 360 28.74 -0.47 9.27
N LEU A 361 28.36 -1.44 10.12
CA LEU A 361 28.24 -1.29 11.57
C LEU A 361 29.46 -1.89 12.32
N ALA A 362 30.50 -2.33 11.61
CA ALA A 362 31.71 -2.88 12.23
C ALA A 362 32.42 -1.83 13.11
N GLY A 363 32.92 -2.26 14.27
CA GLY A 363 33.67 -1.41 15.21
C GLY A 363 32.84 -0.49 16.09
N GLY A 364 31.52 -0.48 15.95
CA GLY A 364 30.61 0.27 16.83
C GLY A 364 30.15 -0.54 18.04
N ALA A 365 29.90 0.11 19.17
CA ALA A 365 29.32 -0.50 20.36
C ALA A 365 27.80 -0.46 20.32
N TYR A 366 27.17 -1.32 19.51
CA TYR A 366 25.72 -1.39 19.35
C TYR A 366 25.10 -2.54 20.14
N GLN A 367 23.89 -2.35 20.64
CA GLN A 367 23.07 -3.41 21.24
C GLN A 367 22.04 -3.90 20.23
N PHE A 368 22.35 -4.97 19.54
CA PHE A 368 21.43 -5.59 18.60
C PHE A 368 20.33 -6.37 19.32
N ARG A 369 19.13 -6.37 18.75
CA ARG A 369 17.95 -7.06 19.30
C ARG A 369 17.36 -8.04 18.32
N LYS A 370 16.88 -9.18 18.84
CA LYS A 370 16.17 -10.22 18.09
C LYS A 370 15.04 -10.78 18.95
N GLY A 371 13.93 -11.14 18.32
CA GLY A 371 12.84 -11.82 19.00
C GLY A 371 13.18 -13.29 19.28
N ALA A 372 13.02 -13.71 20.52
CA ALA A 372 13.23 -15.11 20.93
C ALA A 372 12.12 -16.07 20.44
N GLY A 373 11.00 -15.53 19.96
CA GLY A 373 9.79 -16.27 19.64
C GLY A 373 8.85 -16.40 20.84
N CYS A 374 7.59 -15.99 20.65
CA CYS A 374 6.56 -16.09 21.70
C CYS A 374 5.17 -16.29 21.06
N LYS A 375 4.14 -16.47 21.88
CA LYS A 375 2.75 -16.62 21.39
C LYS A 375 2.27 -15.43 20.59
N ALA A 376 2.67 -14.20 20.95
CA ALA A 376 2.25 -12.97 20.25
C ALA A 376 2.77 -12.89 18.83
N CYS A 377 3.94 -13.46 18.52
CA CYS A 377 4.52 -13.50 17.19
C CYS A 377 4.43 -14.88 16.53
N GLY A 378 3.68 -15.82 17.08
CA GLY A 378 3.56 -17.18 16.56
C GLY A 378 4.89 -17.96 16.50
N GLY A 379 5.82 -17.65 17.41
CA GLY A 379 7.14 -18.31 17.49
C GLY A 379 8.20 -17.72 16.54
N THR A 380 7.85 -16.77 15.64
CA THR A 380 8.77 -16.26 14.61
C THR A 380 9.82 -15.27 15.12
N GLY A 381 9.58 -14.63 16.25
CA GLY A 381 10.41 -13.53 16.75
C GLY A 381 10.12 -12.17 16.07
N TYR A 382 9.24 -12.12 15.06
CA TYR A 382 8.88 -10.91 14.32
C TYR A 382 7.38 -10.64 14.43
N SER A 383 7.01 -9.35 14.30
CA SER A 383 5.63 -8.91 14.39
C SER A 383 5.40 -7.64 13.60
N GLY A 384 4.75 -7.77 12.43
CA GLY A 384 4.54 -6.69 11.48
C GLY A 384 5.80 -6.32 10.70
N ARG A 385 5.68 -5.27 9.86
CA ARG A 385 6.74 -4.76 9.00
C ARG A 385 6.93 -3.27 9.19
N THR A 386 8.09 -2.76 8.80
CA THR A 386 8.38 -1.32 8.74
C THR A 386 9.10 -1.01 7.43
N GLY A 387 8.90 0.19 6.89
CA GLY A 387 9.56 0.61 5.66
C GLY A 387 10.99 1.09 5.93
N VAL A 388 11.89 0.80 5.00
CA VAL A 388 13.21 1.40 4.85
C VAL A 388 13.17 2.26 3.60
N TYR A 389 13.51 3.54 3.71
CA TYR A 389 13.35 4.52 2.64
C TYR A 389 14.66 5.20 2.30
N ALA A 390 14.82 5.54 1.03
CA ALA A 390 15.86 6.45 0.54
C ALA A 390 15.15 7.45 -0.39
N VAL A 391 15.07 8.69 0.04
CA VAL A 391 14.30 9.74 -0.64
C VAL A 391 15.24 10.68 -1.37
N LEU A 392 15.18 10.68 -2.70
CA LEU A 392 15.89 11.61 -3.55
C LEU A 392 14.97 12.77 -3.94
N LYS A 393 15.28 13.97 -3.48
CA LYS A 393 14.68 15.21 -3.99
C LYS A 393 15.51 15.71 -5.18
N MET A 394 14.82 16.11 -6.24
CA MET A 394 15.49 16.69 -7.41
C MET A 394 15.92 18.13 -7.14
N ASP A 395 17.20 18.41 -7.30
CA ASP A 395 17.77 19.75 -7.25
C ASP A 395 18.29 20.20 -8.62
N ASP A 396 18.67 21.46 -8.75
CA ASP A 396 19.07 22.05 -10.03
C ASP A 396 20.38 21.46 -10.57
N ASN A 397 21.30 21.06 -9.69
CA ASN A 397 22.56 20.44 -10.12
C ASN A 397 22.29 19.04 -10.70
N LEU A 398 21.47 18.23 -10.03
CA LEU A 398 21.10 16.91 -10.56
C LEU A 398 20.34 17.04 -11.89
N ARG A 399 19.43 18.02 -11.99
CA ARG A 399 18.74 18.34 -13.26
C ARG A 399 19.73 18.64 -14.38
N SER A 400 20.70 19.52 -14.12
CA SER A 400 21.74 19.88 -15.09
C SER A 400 22.56 18.67 -15.53
N LEU A 401 23.01 17.84 -14.58
CA LEU A 401 23.76 16.61 -14.88
C LEU A 401 22.95 15.63 -15.75
N ILE A 402 21.63 15.52 -15.52
CA ILE A 402 20.77 14.66 -16.35
C ILE A 402 20.66 15.22 -17.77
N VAL A 403 20.41 16.53 -17.91
CA VAL A 403 20.28 17.21 -19.22
C VAL A 403 21.58 17.16 -20.02
N GLU A 404 22.73 17.33 -19.36
CA GLU A 404 24.07 17.27 -19.98
C GLU A 404 24.49 15.86 -20.38
N HIS A 405 23.59 14.87 -20.27
CA HIS A 405 23.90 13.48 -20.59
C HIS A 405 25.04 12.85 -19.76
N SER A 406 25.25 13.33 -18.54
CA SER A 406 26.23 12.74 -17.62
C SER A 406 25.99 11.24 -17.42
N SER A 407 27.05 10.51 -17.12
CA SER A 407 26.97 9.07 -16.90
C SER A 407 26.14 8.75 -15.63
N MET A 408 25.52 7.57 -15.57
CA MET A 408 24.81 7.13 -14.36
C MET A 408 25.74 7.05 -13.15
N ARG A 409 27.02 6.80 -13.38
CA ARG A 409 28.06 6.82 -12.35
C ARG A 409 28.25 8.24 -11.77
N THR A 410 28.33 9.25 -12.62
CA THR A 410 28.44 10.66 -12.22
C THR A 410 27.22 11.09 -11.38
N LEU A 411 26.00 10.70 -11.81
CA LEU A 411 24.78 10.95 -11.04
C LEU A 411 24.83 10.26 -9.68
N GLN A 412 25.30 9.01 -9.61
CA GLN A 412 25.45 8.27 -8.36
C GLN A 412 26.47 8.93 -7.42
N GLU A 413 27.62 9.34 -7.93
CA GLU A 413 28.66 10.05 -7.18
C GLU A 413 28.12 11.38 -6.63
N TYR A 414 27.37 12.14 -7.44
CA TYR A 414 26.73 13.38 -7.00
C TYR A 414 25.74 13.13 -5.83
N VAL A 415 24.87 12.14 -5.98
CA VAL A 415 23.87 11.80 -4.93
C VAL A 415 24.55 11.33 -3.64
N GLN A 416 25.65 10.58 -3.72
CA GLN A 416 26.42 10.20 -2.54
C GLN A 416 27.09 11.41 -1.86
N GLN A 417 27.63 12.36 -2.64
CA GLN A 417 28.25 13.58 -2.10
C GLN A 417 27.23 14.57 -1.53
N SER A 418 26.00 14.56 -2.01
CA SER A 418 24.91 15.39 -1.46
C SER A 418 24.45 14.99 -0.05
N GLY A 419 24.98 13.90 0.50
CA GLY A 419 24.65 13.42 1.84
C GLY A 419 23.31 12.68 1.93
N MET A 420 22.67 12.37 0.79
CA MET A 420 21.45 11.57 0.79
C MET A 420 21.74 10.15 1.32
N PRO A 421 21.05 9.70 2.38
CA PRO A 421 21.23 8.36 2.91
C PRO A 421 20.79 7.28 1.93
N SER A 422 21.60 6.23 1.79
CA SER A 422 21.24 5.05 1.02
C SER A 422 20.23 4.17 1.78
N LEU A 423 19.58 3.24 1.07
CA LEU A 423 18.76 2.22 1.71
C LEU A 423 19.54 1.41 2.76
N LEU A 424 20.83 1.14 2.48
CA LEU A 424 21.71 0.42 3.41
C LEU A 424 21.90 1.18 4.71
N GLN A 425 22.18 2.49 4.64
CA GLN A 425 22.34 3.33 5.82
C GLN A 425 21.03 3.42 6.62
N ARG A 426 19.88 3.61 5.96
CA ARG A 426 18.57 3.63 6.61
C ARG A 426 18.20 2.29 7.26
N ALA A 427 18.58 1.15 6.64
CA ALA A 427 18.42 -0.15 7.24
C ALA A 427 19.31 -0.33 8.47
N ALA A 428 20.57 0.13 8.41
CA ALA A 428 21.50 0.10 9.54
C ALA A 428 20.97 0.93 10.73
N GLU A 429 20.41 2.12 10.49
CA GLU A 429 19.75 2.94 11.51
C GLU A 429 18.62 2.17 12.22
N LYS A 430 17.76 1.48 11.48
CA LYS A 430 16.68 0.65 12.05
C LYS A 430 17.19 -0.54 12.86
N VAL A 431 18.29 -1.14 12.43
CA VAL A 431 18.95 -2.22 13.19
C VAL A 431 19.50 -1.68 14.51
N VAL A 432 20.17 -0.52 14.50
CA VAL A 432 20.69 0.13 15.71
C VAL A 432 19.56 0.54 16.64
N ALA A 433 18.44 1.01 16.11
CA ALA A 433 17.23 1.31 16.89
C ALA A 433 16.53 0.06 17.46
N GLY A 434 16.95 -1.15 17.07
CA GLY A 434 16.35 -2.42 17.50
C GLY A 434 14.98 -2.70 16.87
N GLU A 435 14.61 -1.98 15.79
CA GLU A 435 13.35 -2.20 15.07
C GLU A 435 13.38 -3.48 14.23
N THR A 436 14.54 -3.84 13.69
CA THR A 436 14.75 -5.06 12.89
C THR A 436 16.07 -5.72 13.24
N THR A 437 16.33 -6.91 12.71
CA THR A 437 17.59 -7.63 12.93
C THR A 437 18.60 -7.33 11.83
N VAL A 438 19.87 -7.61 12.11
CA VAL A 438 20.98 -7.52 11.14
C VAL A 438 20.71 -8.43 9.94
N GLU A 439 20.29 -9.68 10.20
CA GLU A 439 20.04 -10.69 9.16
C GLU A 439 18.89 -10.26 8.23
N GLU A 440 17.80 -9.72 8.82
CA GLU A 440 16.65 -9.24 8.03
C GLU A 440 17.04 -8.06 7.14
N ALA A 441 17.80 -7.11 7.68
CA ALA A 441 18.27 -5.95 6.93
C ALA A 441 19.18 -6.37 5.76
N VAL A 442 20.14 -7.26 5.98
CA VAL A 442 21.05 -7.77 4.93
C VAL A 442 20.30 -8.56 3.85
N LEU A 443 19.24 -9.29 4.21
CA LEU A 443 18.46 -10.10 3.27
C LEU A 443 17.66 -9.22 2.28
N VAL A 444 17.22 -8.04 2.71
CA VAL A 444 16.26 -7.20 1.98
C VAL A 444 16.92 -6.08 1.19
N ILE A 445 18.08 -5.62 1.63
CA ILE A 445 18.85 -4.53 0.98
C ILE A 445 19.91 -5.10 0.05
#